data_55cac7c972111e82433f53523de19a4d
#
_entry.id   55cac7c972111e82433f53523de19a4d
#
_cell.length_a   1.000
_cell.length_b   1.000
_cell.length_c   1.000
_cell.angle_alpha   90.00
_cell.angle_beta   90.00
_cell.angle_gamma   90.00
#
_symmetry.space_group_name_H-M   'P 1'
#
loop_
_entity.id
_entity.type
_entity.pdbx_description
1 polymer ?
#
loop_
_entity_poly.entity_id
_entity_poly.type
_entity_poly.pdbx_seq_one_letter_code
_entity_poly.pdbx_strand_id
1 'polypeptide(L)'
;MSSVTEAWKAWQEGLANKDSSKLGEFFTDDFRFVSNVRDIGKQETLDWTATGEMAIDNIEVIYENDEVAVIHHDANRGDNKGVAMVVYLKRDGKISGCRVVRTAT
;
A
#
# COMPACT_ATOMS: atom_id res chain seq x y z
N MET A 1 -3.36 9.73 15.33
CA MET A 1 -2.66 9.59 14.04
C MET A 1 -2.39 8.12 13.75
N SER A 2 -2.74 7.66 12.58
CA SER A 2 -2.58 6.26 12.22
C SER A 2 -1.12 5.94 11.90
N SER A 3 -0.64 4.79 12.35
CA SER A 3 0.66 4.28 11.94
C SER A 3 0.59 3.69 10.54
N VAL A 4 1.74 3.55 9.88
CA VAL A 4 1.80 2.90 8.58
C VAL A 4 1.33 1.44 8.67
N THR A 5 1.56 0.79 9.80
CA THR A 5 1.13 -0.60 10.02
C THR A 5 -0.40 -0.71 9.95
N GLU A 6 -1.12 0.24 10.50
CA GLU A 6 -2.59 0.23 10.44
C GLU A 6 -3.10 0.38 9.01
N ALA A 7 -2.52 1.31 8.25
CA ALA A 7 -2.87 1.51 6.84
C ALA A 7 -2.51 0.28 6.01
N TRP A 8 -1.34 -0.31 6.25
CA TRP A 8 -0.90 -1.51 5.54
C TRP A 8 -1.83 -2.70 5.82
N LYS A 9 -2.25 -2.87 7.08
CA LYS A 9 -3.21 -3.93 7.43
C LYS A 9 -4.55 -3.73 6.76
N ALA A 10 -5.02 -2.48 6.66
CA ALA A 10 -6.26 -2.18 5.93
C ALA A 10 -6.11 -2.55 4.45
N TRP A 11 -4.93 -2.34 3.88
CA TRP A 11 -4.63 -2.73 2.51
C TRP A 11 -4.60 -4.25 2.35
N GLN A 12 -3.92 -4.95 3.28
CA GLN A 12 -3.87 -6.40 3.29
C GLN A 12 -5.29 -7.01 3.33
N GLU A 13 -6.11 -6.52 4.26
CA GLU A 13 -7.50 -6.97 4.39
C GLU A 13 -8.33 -6.63 3.15
N GLY A 14 -8.13 -5.46 2.58
CA GLY A 14 -8.83 -5.03 1.37
C GLY A 14 -8.55 -5.95 0.19
N LEU A 15 -7.29 -6.34 0.02
CA LEU A 15 -6.90 -7.29 -1.02
C LEU A 15 -7.53 -8.67 -0.76
N ALA A 16 -7.47 -9.16 0.48
CA ALA A 16 -7.98 -10.48 0.83
C ALA A 16 -9.50 -10.56 0.70
N ASN A 17 -10.20 -9.50 1.10
CA ASN A 17 -11.67 -9.46 1.13
C ASN A 17 -12.28 -8.83 -0.12
N LYS A 18 -11.46 -8.32 -1.03
CA LYS A 18 -11.91 -7.62 -2.25
C LYS A 18 -12.80 -6.43 -1.91
N ASP A 19 -12.42 -5.70 -0.86
CA ASP A 19 -13.17 -4.55 -0.34
C ASP A 19 -12.19 -3.47 0.12
N SER A 20 -12.14 -2.36 -0.60
CA SER A 20 -11.21 -1.27 -0.34
C SER A 20 -11.84 -0.10 0.43
N SER A 21 -13.07 -0.24 0.92
CA SER A 21 -13.78 0.87 1.56
C SER A 21 -13.05 1.41 2.79
N LYS A 22 -12.53 0.54 3.63
CA LYS A 22 -11.79 0.93 4.82
C LYS A 22 -10.44 1.56 4.46
N LEU A 23 -9.77 1.02 3.46
CA LEU A 23 -8.49 1.53 3.00
C LEU A 23 -8.59 2.99 2.54
N GLY A 24 -9.66 3.35 1.86
CA GLY A 24 -9.87 4.69 1.36
C GLY A 24 -9.83 5.77 2.44
N GLU A 25 -10.17 5.42 3.67
CA GLU A 25 -10.15 6.38 4.80
C GLU A 25 -8.73 6.77 5.20
N PHE A 26 -7.73 5.98 4.84
CA PHE A 26 -6.32 6.26 5.14
C PHE A 26 -5.66 7.18 4.11
N PHE A 27 -6.29 7.41 2.96
CA PHE A 27 -5.70 8.14 1.84
C PHE A 27 -6.22 9.57 1.75
N THR A 28 -5.33 10.51 1.39
CA THR A 28 -5.78 11.85 1.00
C THR A 28 -6.48 11.78 -0.36
N ASP A 29 -7.27 12.80 -0.68
CA ASP A 29 -8.00 12.83 -1.95
C ASP A 29 -7.07 12.88 -3.17
N ASP A 30 -5.88 13.45 -3.02
CA ASP A 30 -4.87 13.55 -4.08
C ASP A 30 -3.82 12.44 -4.03
N PHE A 31 -4.12 11.36 -3.33
CA PHE A 31 -3.21 10.21 -3.20
C PHE A 31 -2.74 9.72 -4.57
N ARG A 32 -1.44 9.37 -4.66
CA ARG A 32 -0.86 8.74 -5.86
C ARG A 32 -0.10 7.48 -5.47
N PHE A 33 -0.34 6.44 -6.25
CA PHE A 33 0.42 5.19 -6.19
C PHE A 33 1.37 5.16 -7.38
N VAL A 34 2.68 5.16 -7.11
CA VAL A 34 3.70 5.22 -8.16
C VAL A 34 4.61 4.02 -8.06
N SER A 35 4.77 3.31 -9.17
CA SER A 35 5.75 2.24 -9.32
C SER A 35 6.40 2.38 -10.70
N ASN A 36 7.30 1.45 -11.03
CA ASN A 36 7.93 1.45 -12.34
C ASN A 36 6.96 1.12 -13.50
N VAL A 37 5.75 0.64 -13.19
CA VAL A 37 4.77 0.21 -14.20
C VAL A 37 3.46 0.99 -14.15
N ARG A 38 3.23 1.79 -13.11
CA ARG A 38 1.98 2.54 -13.01
C ARG A 38 2.13 3.81 -12.16
N ASP A 39 1.29 4.78 -12.48
CA ASP A 39 1.12 6.00 -11.71
C ASP A 39 -0.37 6.29 -11.71
N ILE A 40 -1.05 5.95 -10.62
CA ILE A 40 -2.51 6.00 -10.53
C ILE A 40 -2.96 6.77 -9.29
N GLY A 41 -4.17 7.32 -9.35
CA GLY A 41 -4.75 8.07 -8.25
C GLY A 41 -5.48 7.21 -7.25
N LYS A 42 -6.12 7.87 -6.30
CA LYS A 42 -6.80 7.21 -5.18
C LYS A 42 -7.87 6.21 -5.67
N GLN A 43 -8.78 6.63 -6.53
CA GLN A 43 -9.89 5.76 -6.94
C GLN A 43 -9.41 4.53 -7.70
N GLU A 44 -8.47 4.72 -8.63
CA GLU A 44 -7.92 3.58 -9.37
C GLU A 44 -7.20 2.59 -8.44
N THR A 45 -6.49 3.11 -7.43
CA THR A 45 -5.81 2.26 -6.45
C THR A 45 -6.82 1.45 -5.64
N LEU A 46 -7.91 2.08 -5.20
CA LEU A 46 -8.97 1.39 -4.46
C LEU A 46 -9.66 0.34 -5.33
N ASP A 47 -9.95 0.66 -6.59
CA ASP A 47 -10.56 -0.28 -7.53
C ASP A 47 -9.65 -1.49 -7.77
N TRP A 48 -8.36 -1.23 -7.97
CA TRP A 48 -7.38 -2.30 -8.16
C TRP A 48 -7.29 -3.21 -6.92
N THR A 49 -7.29 -2.61 -5.73
CA THR A 49 -7.27 -3.37 -4.47
C THR A 49 -8.49 -4.28 -4.36
N ALA A 50 -9.66 -3.77 -4.74
CA ALA A 50 -10.91 -4.53 -4.66
C ALA A 50 -10.96 -5.71 -5.64
N THR A 51 -10.08 -5.77 -6.64
CA THR A 51 -9.98 -6.96 -7.51
C THR A 51 -9.29 -8.14 -6.82
N GLY A 52 -8.46 -7.87 -5.80
CA GLY A 52 -7.89 -8.89 -4.94
C GLY A 52 -6.93 -9.88 -5.59
N GLU A 53 -6.19 -9.44 -6.61
CA GLU A 53 -5.27 -10.33 -7.32
C GLU A 53 -3.94 -10.56 -6.59
N MET A 54 -3.60 -9.68 -5.66
CA MET A 54 -2.34 -9.73 -4.94
C MET A 54 -2.58 -10.01 -3.46
N ALA A 55 -1.64 -10.71 -2.82
CA ALA A 55 -1.61 -10.89 -1.37
C ALA A 55 -0.33 -10.27 -0.83
N ILE A 56 -0.43 -9.52 0.25
CA ILE A 56 0.72 -8.94 0.92
C ILE A 56 0.82 -9.50 2.34
N ASP A 57 2.04 -9.69 2.83
CA ASP A 57 2.29 -10.32 4.12
C ASP A 57 3.65 -9.90 4.67
N ASN A 58 3.88 -10.23 5.95
CA ASN A 58 5.19 -10.11 6.61
C ASN A 58 5.79 -8.70 6.54
N ILE A 59 5.04 -7.71 7.02
CA ILE A 59 5.53 -6.33 7.03
C ILE A 59 6.71 -6.14 7.98
N GLU A 60 7.71 -5.41 7.50
CA GLU A 60 8.80 -4.88 8.30
C GLU A 60 8.82 -3.37 8.15
N VAL A 61 8.67 -2.63 9.24
CA VAL A 61 8.76 -1.17 9.23
C VAL A 61 10.22 -0.80 9.46
N ILE A 62 10.87 -0.27 8.42
CA ILE A 62 12.28 0.10 8.47
C ILE A 62 12.46 1.46 9.13
N TYR A 63 11.56 2.39 8.84
CA TYR A 63 11.59 3.74 9.39
C TYR A 63 10.20 4.35 9.32
N GLU A 64 9.84 5.13 10.32
CA GLU A 64 8.55 5.85 10.31
C GLU A 64 8.64 7.13 11.14
N ASN A 65 8.15 8.24 10.56
CA ASN A 65 7.88 9.48 11.29
C ASN A 65 6.56 10.08 10.79
N ASP A 66 6.27 11.33 11.13
CA ASP A 66 5.00 11.97 10.75
C ASP A 66 4.90 12.28 9.26
N GLU A 67 6.01 12.30 8.53
CA GLU A 67 6.05 12.69 7.13
C GLU A 67 6.28 11.53 6.18
N VAL A 68 6.96 10.47 6.63
CA VAL A 68 7.35 9.37 5.75
C VAL A 68 7.41 8.06 6.52
N ALA A 69 7.13 6.97 5.83
CA ALA A 69 7.37 5.62 6.35
C ALA A 69 8.01 4.78 5.25
N VAL A 70 8.99 3.95 5.64
CA VAL A 70 9.64 3.01 4.73
C VAL A 70 9.38 1.61 5.25
N ILE A 71 8.81 0.76 4.41
CA ILE A 71 8.50 -0.61 4.78
C ILE A 71 8.99 -1.60 3.73
N HIS A 72 9.11 -2.84 4.15
CA HIS A 72 9.39 -3.99 3.30
C HIS A 72 8.36 -5.08 3.63
N HIS A 73 7.84 -5.75 2.61
CA HIS A 73 6.89 -6.83 2.84
C HIS A 73 6.89 -7.80 1.66
N ASP A 74 6.30 -8.98 1.87
CA ASP A 74 6.05 -9.92 0.79
C ASP A 74 4.88 -9.42 -0.06
N ALA A 75 4.99 -9.61 -1.37
CA ALA A 75 3.97 -9.21 -2.33
C ALA A 75 3.85 -10.32 -3.38
N ASN A 76 2.82 -11.14 -3.25
CA ASN A 76 2.65 -12.34 -4.06
C ASN A 76 1.43 -12.21 -4.97
N ARG A 77 1.58 -12.58 -6.24
CA ARG A 77 0.47 -12.64 -7.19
C ARG A 77 0.33 -14.09 -7.65
N GLY A 78 -0.63 -14.82 -7.04
CA GLY A 78 -0.77 -16.25 -7.29
C GLY A 78 0.52 -16.97 -6.92
N ASP A 79 1.06 -17.73 -7.85
CA ASP A 79 2.32 -18.47 -7.65
C ASP A 79 3.56 -17.61 -7.86
N ASN A 80 3.39 -16.36 -8.32
CA ASN A 80 4.50 -15.44 -8.56
C ASN A 80 4.84 -14.73 -7.24
N LYS A 81 5.82 -15.25 -6.53
CA LYS A 81 6.27 -14.68 -5.26
C LYS A 81 7.20 -13.49 -5.47
N GLY A 82 7.11 -12.52 -4.58
CA GLY A 82 7.95 -11.34 -4.65
C GLY A 82 8.02 -10.61 -3.33
N VAL A 83 8.85 -9.59 -3.31
CA VAL A 83 8.98 -8.67 -2.18
C VAL A 83 8.83 -7.23 -2.69
N ALA A 84 8.35 -6.35 -1.83
CA ALA A 84 8.19 -4.95 -2.16
C ALA A 84 8.86 -4.07 -1.12
N MET A 85 9.52 -3.02 -1.61
CA MET A 85 10.01 -1.91 -0.80
C MET A 85 9.10 -0.73 -1.09
N VAL A 86 8.53 -0.13 -0.07
CA VAL A 86 7.56 0.95 -0.24
C VAL A 86 7.92 2.13 0.63
N VAL A 87 7.90 3.32 0.03
CA VAL A 87 7.97 4.58 0.76
C VAL A 87 6.58 5.19 0.75
N TYR A 88 6.02 5.38 1.94
CA TYR A 88 4.75 6.08 2.11
C TYR A 88 5.01 7.54 2.46
N LEU A 89 4.32 8.44 1.78
CA LEU A 89 4.33 9.86 2.10
C LEU A 89 3.08 10.19 2.90
N LYS A 90 3.25 10.96 3.97
CA LYS A 90 2.15 11.29 4.89
C LYS A 90 1.87 12.78 4.91
N ARG A 91 0.60 13.12 5.08
CA ARG A 91 0.17 14.51 5.26
C ARG A 91 -1.13 14.52 6.06
N ASP A 92 -1.16 15.36 7.09
CA ASP A 92 -2.35 15.56 7.93
C ASP A 92 -2.92 14.25 8.50
N GLY A 93 -2.01 13.35 8.92
CA GLY A 93 -2.41 12.07 9.52
C GLY A 93 -2.88 11.02 8.52
N LYS A 94 -2.79 11.31 7.22
CA LYS A 94 -3.18 10.37 6.17
C LYS A 94 -2.00 10.09 5.24
N ILE A 95 -2.17 9.10 4.38
CA ILE A 95 -1.18 8.75 3.36
C ILE A 95 -1.50 9.54 2.09
N SER A 96 -0.56 10.39 1.67
CA SER A 96 -0.73 11.22 0.49
C SER A 96 -0.15 10.58 -0.77
N GLY A 97 0.62 9.54 -0.62
CA GLY A 97 1.17 8.82 -1.76
C GLY A 97 2.09 7.70 -1.34
N CYS A 98 2.46 6.88 -2.30
CA CYS A 98 3.48 5.85 -2.06
C CYS A 98 4.29 5.61 -3.33
N ARG A 99 5.53 5.18 -3.10
CA ARG A 99 6.45 4.74 -4.14
C ARG A 99 6.80 3.29 -3.90
N VAL A 100 6.57 2.45 -4.89
CA VAL A 100 6.69 1.00 -4.74
C VAL A 100 7.67 0.43 -5.74
N VAL A 101 8.60 -0.37 -5.23
CA VAL A 101 9.45 -1.21 -6.06
C VAL A 101 9.21 -2.65 -5.66
N ARG A 102 8.80 -3.48 -6.60
CA ARG A 102 8.57 -4.90 -6.36
C ARG A 102 9.52 -5.71 -7.23
N THR A 103 10.09 -6.75 -6.65
CA THR A 103 10.90 -7.71 -7.40
C THR A 103 10.41 -9.12 -7.11
N ALA A 104 10.41 -9.97 -8.15
CA ALA A 104 10.11 -11.38 -7.99
C ALA A 104 11.26 -12.09 -7.28
N THR A 105 10.94 -13.05 -6.46
CA THR A 105 11.94 -13.86 -5.74
C THR A 105 12.07 -15.25 -6.34
#